data_8b399c7c1fd3db582f45d86ae5c17588
#
_entry.id   8b399c7c1fd3db582f45d86ae5c17588
#
_cell.length_a   1.000
_cell.length_b   1.000
_cell.length_c   1.000
_cell.angle_alpha   90.00
_cell.angle_beta   90.00
_cell.angle_gamma   90.00
#
_symmetry.space_group_name_H-M   'P 1'
#
loop_
_entity.id
_entity.type
_entity.pdbx_description
1 polymer ?
#
loop_
_entity_poly.entity_id
_entity_poly.type
_entity_poly.pdbx_seq_one_letter_code
_entity_poly.pdbx_strand_id
1 'polypeptide(L)'
;MHRKVFHIALGAALLGSCGGMKDPSSVADKFVDKYYVESDQDAALPLTTGVAAMRLKDELLLTAEARRGQSGMPLRQVRVYYRRKALTGEGGAREAEYELDIRPQGGGELQRLADLRLAQQPDGTWRVADFSETQTK
;
A
#
# COMPACT_ATOMS: atom_id res chain seq x y z
N MET A 1 54.46 23.90 -22.32
CA MET A 1 53.84 22.63 -21.84
C MET A 1 52.61 22.96 -21.04
N HIS A 2 51.45 22.86 -21.60
CA HIS A 2 50.20 23.13 -20.89
C HIS A 2 49.55 21.81 -20.51
N ARG A 3 49.52 21.50 -19.21
CA ARG A 3 48.73 20.41 -18.67
C ARG A 3 47.26 20.87 -18.55
N LYS A 4 46.43 20.37 -19.43
CA LYS A 4 44.98 20.52 -19.29
C LYS A 4 44.50 19.56 -18.21
N VAL A 5 44.11 20.11 -17.11
CA VAL A 5 43.41 19.37 -16.06
C VAL A 5 41.97 19.20 -16.51
N PHE A 6 41.61 17.98 -16.82
CA PHE A 6 40.23 17.60 -17.11
C PHE A 6 39.48 17.45 -15.79
N HIS A 7 38.60 18.37 -15.49
CA HIS A 7 37.67 18.22 -14.39
C HIS A 7 36.51 17.38 -14.90
N ILE A 8 36.49 16.14 -14.47
CA ILE A 8 35.31 15.28 -14.61
C ILE A 8 34.34 15.72 -13.55
N ALA A 9 33.30 16.43 -13.93
CA ALA A 9 32.17 16.70 -13.10
C ALA A 9 31.39 15.37 -12.93
N LEU A 10 31.56 14.75 -11.80
CA LEU A 10 30.77 13.59 -11.40
C LEU A 10 29.38 14.10 -11.04
N GLY A 11 28.47 14.02 -11.98
CA GLY A 11 27.07 14.31 -11.76
C GLY A 11 26.50 13.26 -10.80
N ALA A 12 26.30 13.65 -9.55
CA ALA A 12 25.54 12.85 -8.60
C ALA A 12 24.08 12.80 -9.09
N ALA A 13 23.70 11.71 -9.71
CA ALA A 13 22.31 11.40 -9.93
C ALA A 13 21.67 11.18 -8.56
N LEU A 14 20.96 12.18 -8.09
CA LEU A 14 20.05 12.05 -6.98
C LEU A 14 18.93 11.11 -7.43
N LEU A 15 19.15 9.83 -7.24
CA LEU A 15 18.08 8.85 -7.22
C LEU A 15 17.21 9.21 -6.04
N GLY A 16 16.13 9.92 -6.32
CA GLY A 16 15.08 10.14 -5.36
C GLY A 16 14.60 8.78 -4.86
N SER A 17 15.13 8.35 -3.75
CA SER A 17 14.67 7.20 -3.02
C SER A 17 13.32 7.56 -2.44
N CYS A 18 12.27 7.35 -3.20
CA CYS A 18 10.97 7.08 -2.60
C CYS A 18 11.19 5.90 -1.67
N GLY A 19 10.79 6.00 -0.40
CA GLY A 19 11.13 5.12 0.71
C GLY A 19 10.94 3.62 0.52
N GLY A 20 10.47 3.15 -0.63
CA GLY A 20 10.45 1.76 -1.06
C GLY A 20 9.94 0.79 0.00
N MET A 21 10.35 -0.47 -0.13
CA MET A 21 9.96 -1.54 0.79
C MET A 21 10.74 -1.53 2.11
N LYS A 22 11.74 -0.68 2.25
CA LYS A 22 12.55 -0.55 3.49
C LYS A 22 11.99 0.48 4.47
N ASP A 23 10.99 1.24 4.08
CA ASP A 23 10.29 2.18 4.94
C ASP A 23 8.89 1.66 5.25
N PRO A 24 8.57 1.40 6.53
CA PRO A 24 7.26 0.88 6.90
C PRO A 24 6.11 1.83 6.55
N SER A 25 6.31 3.13 6.63
CA SER A 25 5.27 4.10 6.26
C SER A 25 4.94 4.04 4.78
N SER A 26 5.95 3.93 3.92
CA SER A 26 5.77 3.81 2.48
C SER A 26 5.05 2.51 2.08
N VAL A 27 5.38 1.40 2.73
CA VAL A 27 4.70 0.12 2.50
C VAL A 27 3.23 0.20 2.93
N ALA A 28 2.97 0.77 4.10
CA ALA A 28 1.61 0.93 4.61
C ALA A 28 0.76 1.81 3.68
N ASP A 29 1.26 2.98 3.30
CA ASP A 29 0.55 3.90 2.40
C ASP A 29 0.28 3.24 1.04
N LYS A 30 1.26 2.55 0.48
CA LYS A 30 1.12 1.86 -0.80
C LYS A 30 0.12 0.71 -0.74
N PHE A 31 0.09 -0.03 0.38
CA PHE A 31 -0.91 -1.08 0.58
C PHE A 31 -2.32 -0.50 0.63
N VAL A 32 -2.54 0.58 1.40
CA VAL A 32 -3.84 1.24 1.49
C VAL A 32 -4.28 1.75 0.12
N ASP A 33 -3.38 2.35 -0.62
CA ASP A 33 -3.65 2.83 -1.97
C ASP A 33 -4.07 1.68 -2.91
N LYS A 34 -3.30 0.61 -2.99
CA LYS A 34 -3.60 -0.54 -3.86
C LYS A 34 -4.85 -1.30 -3.44
N TYR A 35 -4.96 -1.61 -2.16
CA TYR A 35 -6.05 -2.45 -1.65
C TYR A 35 -7.37 -1.69 -1.52
N TYR A 36 -7.38 -0.53 -0.84
CA TYR A 36 -8.61 0.20 -0.54
C TYR A 36 -9.01 1.20 -1.63
N VAL A 37 -8.05 1.95 -2.17
CA VAL A 37 -8.35 2.98 -3.16
C VAL A 37 -8.54 2.38 -4.55
N GLU A 38 -7.57 1.60 -5.02
CA GLU A 38 -7.62 1.01 -6.36
C GLU A 38 -8.38 -0.32 -6.42
N SER A 39 -8.62 -1.01 -5.30
CA SER A 39 -9.11 -2.40 -5.22
C SER A 39 -8.33 -3.36 -6.11
N ASP A 40 -7.04 -3.16 -6.15
CA ASP A 40 -6.11 -3.98 -6.90
C ASP A 40 -5.39 -4.95 -5.95
N GLN A 41 -6.05 -6.09 -5.69
CA GLN A 41 -5.50 -7.13 -4.81
C GLN A 41 -4.22 -7.75 -5.39
N ASP A 42 -4.10 -7.82 -6.71
CA ASP A 42 -2.87 -8.34 -7.35
C ASP A 42 -1.68 -7.42 -7.08
N ALA A 43 -1.88 -6.11 -7.17
CA ALA A 43 -0.84 -5.12 -6.86
C ALA A 43 -0.57 -5.01 -5.36
N ALA A 44 -1.55 -5.27 -4.51
CA ALA A 44 -1.41 -5.26 -3.05
C ALA A 44 -0.67 -6.50 -2.53
N LEU A 45 -0.83 -7.65 -3.17
CA LEU A 45 -0.30 -8.95 -2.70
C LEU A 45 1.22 -8.93 -2.44
N PRO A 46 2.08 -8.36 -3.31
CA PRO A 46 3.52 -8.29 -3.04
C PRO A 46 3.91 -7.47 -1.81
N LEU A 47 3.00 -6.63 -1.31
CA LEU A 47 3.20 -5.80 -0.13
C LEU A 47 2.86 -6.54 1.17
N THR A 48 2.42 -7.79 1.07
CA THR A 48 1.90 -8.56 2.19
C THR A 48 2.75 -9.78 2.53
N THR A 49 2.55 -10.30 3.73
CA THR A 49 3.10 -11.56 4.23
C THR A 49 2.08 -12.20 5.19
N GLY A 50 2.31 -13.45 5.56
CA GLY A 50 1.53 -14.13 6.60
C GLY A 50 0.02 -14.12 6.34
N VAL A 51 -0.75 -13.74 7.35
CA VAL A 51 -2.22 -13.74 7.32
C VAL A 51 -2.77 -12.80 6.23
N ALA A 52 -2.18 -11.63 6.06
CA ALA A 52 -2.59 -10.69 5.02
C ALA A 52 -2.42 -11.28 3.61
N ALA A 53 -1.30 -11.97 3.36
CA ALA A 53 -1.07 -12.62 2.07
C ALA A 53 -2.04 -13.77 1.80
N MET A 54 -2.34 -14.57 2.80
CA MET A 54 -3.33 -15.65 2.71
C MET A 54 -4.72 -15.10 2.38
N ARG A 55 -5.14 -14.07 3.10
CA ARG A 55 -6.43 -13.42 2.88
C ARG A 55 -6.56 -12.87 1.47
N LEU A 56 -5.54 -12.18 0.97
CA LEU A 56 -5.57 -11.65 -0.41
C LEU A 56 -5.60 -12.74 -1.47
N LYS A 57 -4.88 -13.84 -1.27
CA LYS A 57 -4.93 -14.99 -2.19
C LYS A 57 -6.33 -15.61 -2.22
N ASP A 58 -6.98 -15.75 -1.06
CA ASP A 58 -8.34 -16.26 -0.98
C ASP A 58 -9.34 -15.30 -1.68
N GLU A 59 -9.22 -14.01 -1.47
CA GLU A 59 -10.03 -13.00 -2.17
C GLU A 59 -9.84 -13.06 -3.69
N LEU A 60 -8.61 -13.22 -4.16
CA LEU A 60 -8.31 -13.36 -5.58
C LEU A 60 -8.93 -14.62 -6.19
N LEU A 61 -8.90 -15.74 -5.47
CA LEU A 61 -9.54 -16.98 -5.89
C LEU A 61 -11.05 -16.86 -5.97
N LEU A 62 -11.67 -16.30 -4.94
CA LEU A 62 -13.13 -16.10 -4.87
C LEU A 62 -13.66 -15.16 -5.96
N THR A 63 -12.87 -14.18 -6.37
CA THR A 63 -13.26 -13.19 -7.38
C THR A 63 -12.81 -13.55 -8.80
N ALA A 64 -12.02 -14.60 -8.97
CA ALA A 64 -11.43 -14.97 -10.26
C ALA A 64 -12.48 -15.24 -11.35
N GLU A 65 -13.55 -15.94 -11.02
CA GLU A 65 -14.63 -16.25 -11.95
C GLU A 65 -15.43 -15.01 -12.33
N ALA A 66 -15.73 -14.15 -11.34
CA ALA A 66 -16.44 -12.90 -11.59
C ALA A 66 -15.63 -11.98 -12.51
N ARG A 67 -14.32 -11.96 -12.37
CA ARG A 67 -13.41 -11.17 -13.22
C ARG A 67 -13.35 -11.68 -14.66
N ARG A 68 -13.38 -13.00 -14.88
CA ARG A 68 -13.34 -13.61 -16.22
C ARG A 68 -14.60 -13.34 -17.02
N GLY A 69 -15.77 -13.22 -16.36
CA GLY A 69 -17.06 -12.93 -17.00
C GLY A 69 -17.32 -11.45 -17.31
N GLN A 70 -16.46 -10.56 -16.85
CA GLN A 70 -16.66 -9.11 -16.93
C GLN A 70 -15.61 -8.45 -17.81
N SER A 71 -15.62 -8.72 -19.09
CA SER A 71 -14.93 -7.87 -20.06
C SER A 71 -15.71 -6.55 -20.17
N GLY A 72 -15.14 -5.46 -19.66
CA GLY A 72 -15.75 -4.15 -19.66
C GLY A 72 -16.39 -3.78 -18.32
N MET A 73 -15.65 -3.96 -17.22
CA MET A 73 -16.03 -3.50 -15.90
C MET A 73 -16.46 -2.03 -15.94
N PRO A 74 -17.65 -1.68 -15.44
CA PRO A 74 -18.00 -0.29 -15.25
C PRO A 74 -16.96 0.38 -14.35
N LEU A 75 -16.56 1.59 -14.67
CA LEU A 75 -15.72 2.43 -13.85
C LEU A 75 -16.20 2.38 -12.40
N ARG A 76 -15.27 2.26 -11.47
CA ARG A 76 -15.58 2.21 -10.05
C ARG A 76 -16.55 3.30 -9.65
N GLN A 77 -17.65 2.87 -9.07
CA GLN A 77 -18.68 3.77 -8.56
C GLN A 77 -18.44 4.22 -7.12
N VAL A 78 -17.25 3.93 -6.59
CA VAL A 78 -16.87 4.27 -5.21
C VAL A 78 -15.51 4.90 -5.22
N ARG A 79 -15.38 6.05 -4.59
CA ARG A 79 -14.09 6.72 -4.33
C ARG A 79 -13.72 6.54 -2.88
N VAL A 80 -12.46 6.22 -2.63
CA VAL A 80 -11.91 6.09 -1.30
C VAL A 80 -10.76 7.07 -1.14
N TYR A 81 -10.84 7.90 -0.12
CA TYR A 81 -9.76 8.77 0.33
C TYR A 81 -9.23 8.23 1.63
N TYR A 82 -7.96 8.43 1.89
CA TYR A 82 -7.37 7.98 3.15
C TYR A 82 -6.45 9.01 3.77
N ARG A 83 -6.29 8.89 5.07
CA ARG A 83 -5.35 9.66 5.85
C ARG A 83 -4.75 8.75 6.91
N ARG A 84 -3.42 8.66 6.95
CA ARG A 84 -2.74 7.96 8.03
C ARG A 84 -2.86 8.78 9.31
N LYS A 85 -3.40 8.18 10.36
CA LYS A 85 -3.57 8.81 11.68
C LYS A 85 -2.39 8.55 12.59
N ALA A 86 -1.82 7.35 12.53
CA ALA A 86 -0.72 6.95 13.38
C ALA A 86 0.15 5.87 12.73
N LEU A 87 1.42 5.87 13.08
CA LEU A 87 2.36 4.80 12.84
C LEU A 87 3.16 4.60 14.11
N THR A 88 3.01 3.46 14.76
CA THR A 88 3.59 3.17 16.07
C THR A 88 4.33 1.85 16.06
N GLY A 89 5.07 1.56 17.12
CA GLY A 89 5.79 0.31 17.30
C GLY A 89 7.30 0.48 17.32
N GLU A 90 7.99 -0.60 17.64
CA GLU A 90 9.44 -0.65 17.79
C GLU A 90 10.02 -1.91 17.13
N GLY A 91 11.32 -1.88 16.86
CA GLY A 91 12.03 -3.01 16.28
C GLY A 91 11.46 -3.42 14.92
N GLY A 92 11.23 -4.71 14.74
CA GLY A 92 10.73 -5.31 13.49
C GLY A 92 9.22 -5.33 13.34
N ALA A 93 8.48 -4.60 14.17
CA ALA A 93 7.01 -4.54 14.14
C ALA A 93 6.52 -3.09 14.14
N ARG A 94 5.50 -2.81 13.33
CA ARG A 94 4.81 -1.51 13.29
C ARG A 94 3.30 -1.73 13.19
N GLU A 95 2.56 -0.78 13.74
CA GLU A 95 1.13 -0.67 13.56
C GLU A 95 0.80 0.67 12.91
N ALA A 96 -0.01 0.64 11.87
CA ALA A 96 -0.46 1.84 11.16
C ALA A 96 -1.98 1.93 11.22
N GLU A 97 -2.49 3.11 11.57
CA GLU A 97 -3.93 3.39 11.60
C GLU A 97 -4.27 4.41 10.52
N TYR A 98 -5.29 4.10 9.74
CA TYR A 98 -5.80 4.94 8.67
C TYR A 98 -7.28 5.24 8.85
N GLU A 99 -7.64 6.47 8.57
CA GLU A 99 -9.02 6.87 8.37
C GLU A 99 -9.35 6.76 6.88
N LEU A 100 -10.41 6.04 6.57
CA LEU A 100 -10.92 5.87 5.21
C LEU A 100 -12.25 6.64 5.07
N ASP A 101 -12.30 7.50 4.08
CA ASP A 101 -13.50 8.23 3.67
C ASP A 101 -13.99 7.61 2.37
N ILE A 102 -15.11 6.89 2.44
CA ILE A 102 -15.66 6.11 1.33
C ILE A 102 -16.87 6.85 0.79
N ARG A 103 -16.81 7.24 -0.47
CA ARG A 103 -17.84 8.02 -1.16
C ARG A 103 -18.42 7.24 -2.33
N PRO A 104 -19.60 6.62 -2.15
CA PRO A 104 -20.33 6.00 -3.25
C PRO A 104 -20.83 7.04 -4.26
N GLN A 105 -20.96 6.65 -5.52
CA GLN A 105 -21.40 7.55 -6.59
C GLN A 105 -22.85 8.05 -6.39
N GLY A 106 -23.71 7.27 -5.74
CA GLY A 106 -25.11 7.63 -5.48
C GLY A 106 -25.33 8.59 -4.31
N GLY A 107 -24.27 9.11 -3.71
CA GLY A 107 -24.32 9.97 -2.52
C GLY A 107 -24.09 9.20 -1.21
N GLY A 108 -23.95 9.94 -0.12
CA GLY A 108 -23.57 9.40 1.18
C GLY A 108 -22.06 9.33 1.36
N GLU A 109 -21.65 9.18 2.61
CA GLU A 109 -20.28 9.10 3.02
C GLU A 109 -20.18 8.08 4.16
N LEU A 110 -19.24 7.16 4.04
CA LEU A 110 -18.95 6.17 5.07
C LEU A 110 -17.53 6.36 5.56
N GLN A 111 -17.37 6.41 6.87
CA GLN A 111 -16.04 6.46 7.48
C GLN A 111 -15.70 5.12 8.13
N ARG A 112 -14.48 4.68 7.92
CA ARG A 112 -13.92 3.48 8.53
C ARG A 112 -12.52 3.74 9.03
N LEU A 113 -12.09 2.95 9.99
CA LEU A 113 -10.71 2.86 10.42
C LEU A 113 -10.13 1.57 9.86
N ALA A 114 -8.96 1.68 9.25
CA ALA A 114 -8.18 0.53 8.84
C ALA A 114 -6.91 0.44 9.70
N ASP A 115 -6.71 -0.71 10.29
CA ASP A 115 -5.53 -1.01 11.11
C ASP A 115 -4.66 -2.02 10.39
N LEU A 116 -3.40 -1.66 10.18
CA LEU A 116 -2.39 -2.49 9.55
C LEU A 116 -1.33 -2.88 10.56
N ARG A 117 -0.97 -4.15 10.56
CA ARG A 117 0.21 -4.64 11.27
C ARG A 117 1.30 -4.97 10.26
N LEU A 118 2.47 -4.34 10.41
CA LEU A 118 3.62 -4.54 9.54
C LEU A 118 4.72 -5.30 10.25
N ALA A 119 5.40 -6.16 9.49
CA ALA A 119 6.55 -6.92 9.96
C ALA A 119 7.75 -6.70 9.04
N GLN A 120 8.91 -6.52 9.66
CA GLN A 120 10.18 -6.45 8.94
C GLN A 120 10.64 -7.85 8.58
N GLN A 121 11.00 -8.02 7.32
CA GLN A 121 11.53 -9.28 6.80
C GLN A 121 13.03 -9.40 7.07
N PRO A 122 13.63 -10.61 6.97
CA PRO A 122 15.06 -10.81 7.17
C PRO A 122 15.97 -9.95 6.28
N ASP A 123 15.50 -9.58 5.10
CA ASP A 123 16.21 -8.70 4.15
C ASP A 123 16.08 -7.20 4.47
N GLY A 124 15.40 -6.85 5.56
CA GLY A 124 15.16 -5.47 5.99
C GLY A 124 13.95 -4.79 5.34
N THR A 125 13.27 -5.45 4.41
CA THR A 125 12.03 -4.92 3.83
C THR A 125 10.84 -5.11 4.76
N TRP A 126 9.82 -4.27 4.59
CA TRP A 126 8.59 -4.34 5.37
C TRP A 126 7.45 -4.94 4.55
N ARG A 127 6.55 -5.63 5.22
CA ARG A 127 5.33 -6.20 4.64
C ARG A 127 4.17 -6.02 5.61
N VAL A 128 2.98 -5.86 5.07
CA VAL A 128 1.74 -5.93 5.84
C VAL A 128 1.48 -7.40 6.19
N ALA A 129 1.50 -7.71 7.48
CA ALA A 129 1.32 -9.06 7.99
C ALA A 129 -0.15 -9.37 8.33
N ASP A 130 -0.90 -8.34 8.68
CA ASP A 130 -2.34 -8.44 8.98
C ASP A 130 -2.99 -7.07 8.77
N PHE A 131 -4.29 -7.06 8.52
CA PHE A 131 -5.07 -5.84 8.42
C PHE A 131 -6.54 -6.09 8.76
N SER A 132 -7.19 -5.07 9.29
CA SER A 132 -8.60 -5.12 9.66
C SER A 132 -9.27 -3.76 9.47
N GLU A 133 -10.59 -3.76 9.42
CA GLU A 133 -11.39 -2.56 9.32
C GLU A 133 -12.44 -2.54 10.41
N THR A 134 -12.69 -1.34 10.95
CA THR A 134 -13.76 -1.09 11.91
C THR A 134 -14.60 0.11 11.44
N GLN A 135 -15.90 0.06 11.71
CA GLN A 135 -16.75 1.24 11.48
C GLN A 135 -16.52 2.26 12.59
N THR A 136 -16.34 3.50 12.21
CA THR A 136 -16.48 4.62 13.14
C THR A 136 -17.96 4.81 13.46
N LYS A 137 -18.27 4.82 14.74
CA LYS A 137 -19.62 5.17 15.20
C LYS A 137 -19.90 6.65 15.01
#